data_8f01c77de196b58c7ba14821a1b36f6d
#
_entry.id   8f01c77de196b58c7ba14821a1b36f6d
#
_cell.length_a   1.000
_cell.length_b   1.000
_cell.length_c   1.000
_cell.angle_alpha   90.00
_cell.angle_beta   90.00
_cell.angle_gamma   90.00
#
_symmetry.space_group_name_H-M   'P 1'
#
loop_
_entity.id
_entity.type
_entity.pdbx_description
1 polymer ?
#
loop_
_entity_poly.entity_id
_entity_poly.type
_entity_poly.pdbx_seq_one_letter_code
_entity_poly.pdbx_strand_id
1 'polypeptide(L)'
;MWYYFLLSISLIFPNTFQTSLGQCTMEIYDGKIKNIPELINIITNETNKLITELGKIQKEPFSIHITNSLKKFNSIAGPVPEWGIAIAKKNPNKIIMQSPGVAKISYSRFIKVLKHELNHIYMFQLNKYATIPSWFKEGIAMHYSKEFSLLHKIEISHHSWKKKLVPLIKLKV
;
A
#
# COMPACT_ATOMS: atom_id res chain seq x y z
N MET A 1 18.12 2.16 50.02
CA MET A 1 18.01 3.12 48.90
C MET A 1 17.65 2.32 47.66
N TRP A 2 16.33 2.18 47.36
CA TRP A 2 15.80 1.35 46.27
C TRP A 2 15.58 2.25 45.06
N TYR A 3 16.38 2.06 44.01
CA TYR A 3 16.17 2.71 42.72
C TYR A 3 15.03 1.98 41.96
N TYR A 4 13.86 2.60 41.87
CA TYR A 4 12.82 2.18 40.96
C TYR A 4 13.26 2.51 39.54
N PHE A 5 13.66 1.51 38.81
CA PHE A 5 13.85 1.59 37.34
C PHE A 5 12.47 1.60 36.71
N LEU A 6 11.91 2.79 36.50
CA LEU A 6 10.71 2.95 35.71
C LEU A 6 11.08 2.67 34.25
N LEU A 7 10.87 1.42 33.82
CA LEU A 7 10.79 1.07 32.41
C LEU A 7 9.62 1.85 31.80
N SER A 8 9.93 2.92 31.10
CA SER A 8 8.95 3.61 30.27
C SER A 8 8.61 2.70 29.08
N ILE A 9 7.62 1.82 29.28
CA ILE A 9 7.00 1.11 28.19
C ILE A 9 6.23 2.17 27.40
N SER A 10 6.80 2.65 26.30
CA SER A 10 6.05 3.43 25.31
C SER A 10 4.97 2.53 24.74
N LEU A 11 3.79 2.57 25.34
CA LEU A 11 2.57 1.98 24.77
C LEU A 11 2.30 2.70 23.45
N ILE A 12 2.74 2.10 22.36
CA ILE A 12 2.36 2.51 21.01
C ILE A 12 0.91 2.07 20.87
N PHE A 13 -0.04 2.98 21.13
CA PHE A 13 -1.44 2.70 20.84
C PHE A 13 -1.59 2.72 19.31
N PRO A 14 -1.99 1.60 18.69
CA PRO A 14 -2.24 1.59 17.27
C PRO A 14 -3.41 2.53 16.94
N ASN A 15 -3.24 3.38 15.93
CA ASN A 15 -4.34 4.21 15.44
C ASN A 15 -5.31 3.32 14.66
N THR A 16 -6.47 3.05 15.24
CA THR A 16 -7.53 2.24 14.61
C THR A 16 -8.66 3.16 14.15
N PHE A 17 -9.06 3.04 12.89
CA PHE A 17 -10.10 3.85 12.27
C PHE A 17 -10.87 3.08 11.20
N GLN A 18 -12.07 3.55 10.86
CA GLN A 18 -12.90 2.91 9.84
C GLN A 18 -12.59 3.46 8.45
N THR A 19 -12.57 2.57 7.47
CA THR A 19 -12.42 2.89 6.05
C THR A 19 -13.47 2.19 5.21
N SER A 20 -13.54 2.54 3.93
CA SER A 20 -14.43 1.85 2.98
C SER A 20 -14.02 0.41 2.67
N LEU A 21 -12.75 0.03 2.90
CA LEU A 21 -12.25 -1.35 2.77
C LEU A 21 -12.41 -2.18 4.04
N GLY A 22 -12.72 -1.56 5.19
CA GLY A 22 -12.84 -2.19 6.50
C GLY A 22 -12.11 -1.41 7.59
N GLN A 23 -12.00 -2.01 8.77
CA GLN A 23 -11.24 -1.43 9.88
C GLN A 23 -9.75 -1.44 9.55
N CYS A 24 -9.11 -0.29 9.65
CA CYS A 24 -7.67 -0.12 9.47
C CYS A 24 -6.98 0.09 10.82
N THR A 25 -5.92 -0.66 11.08
CA THR A 25 -5.03 -0.43 12.22
C THR A 25 -3.68 0.04 11.70
N MET A 26 -3.25 1.25 12.09
CA MET A 26 -1.98 1.83 11.66
C MET A 26 -0.97 1.83 12.80
N GLU A 27 0.17 1.22 12.58
CA GLU A 27 1.29 1.10 13.51
C GLU A 27 2.54 1.78 12.94
N ILE A 28 3.21 2.57 13.79
CA ILE A 28 4.44 3.29 13.41
C ILE A 28 5.55 2.79 14.33
N TYR A 29 6.59 2.21 13.74
CA TYR A 29 7.73 1.63 14.45
C TYR A 29 8.95 2.54 14.40
N ASP A 30 9.69 2.55 15.51
CA ASP A 30 11.00 3.21 15.64
C ASP A 30 11.00 4.71 15.32
N GLY A 31 9.92 5.42 15.65
CA GLY A 31 9.84 6.86 15.43
C GLY A 31 8.44 7.43 15.30
N LYS A 32 8.35 8.60 14.67
CA LYS A 32 7.10 9.34 14.47
C LYS A 32 6.94 9.71 13.00
N ILE A 33 5.69 9.74 12.55
CA ILE A 33 5.30 10.35 11.27
C ILE A 33 4.64 11.69 11.56
N LYS A 34 4.99 12.70 10.76
CA LYS A 34 4.33 13.99 10.82
C LYS A 34 2.89 13.84 10.31
N ASN A 35 1.96 14.54 10.98
CA ASN A 35 0.59 14.70 10.52
C ASN A 35 -0.19 13.38 10.33
N ILE A 36 -0.31 12.57 11.38
CA ILE A 36 -1.12 11.34 11.38
C ILE A 36 -2.58 11.60 10.96
N PRO A 37 -3.27 12.67 11.42
CA PRO A 37 -4.63 12.96 10.96
C PRO A 37 -4.77 13.13 9.46
N GLU A 38 -3.81 13.82 8.80
CA GLU A 38 -3.79 13.96 7.35
C GLU A 38 -3.63 12.60 6.65
N LEU A 39 -2.75 11.75 7.17
CA LEU A 39 -2.51 10.42 6.62
C LEU A 39 -3.77 9.55 6.72
N ILE A 40 -4.47 9.58 7.86
CA ILE A 40 -5.77 8.90 8.05
C ILE A 40 -6.79 9.41 7.04
N ASN A 41 -6.89 10.73 6.85
CA ASN A 41 -7.80 11.33 5.87
C ASN A 41 -7.48 10.88 4.43
N ILE A 42 -6.20 10.84 4.05
CA ILE A 42 -5.76 10.35 2.74
C ILE A 42 -6.18 8.88 2.55
N ILE A 43 -5.95 8.01 3.54
CA ILE A 43 -6.33 6.60 3.48
C ILE A 43 -7.85 6.45 3.35
N THR A 44 -8.62 7.17 4.14
CA THR A 44 -10.08 7.12 4.12
C THR A 44 -10.63 7.57 2.76
N ASN A 45 -10.13 8.67 2.22
CA ASN A 45 -10.54 9.20 0.92
C ASN A 45 -10.17 8.25 -0.24
N GLU A 46 -8.95 7.70 -0.21
CA GLU A 46 -8.52 6.77 -1.26
C GLU A 46 -9.34 5.47 -1.24
N THR A 47 -9.57 4.89 -0.06
CA THR A 47 -10.40 3.68 0.06
C THR A 47 -11.85 3.92 -0.36
N ASN A 48 -12.40 5.10 -0.09
CA ASN A 48 -13.73 5.48 -0.57
C ASN A 48 -13.77 5.59 -2.10
N LYS A 49 -12.74 6.22 -2.69
CA LYS A 49 -12.60 6.34 -4.14
C LYS A 49 -12.56 4.97 -4.81
N LEU A 50 -11.77 4.02 -4.28
CA LEU A 50 -11.68 2.65 -4.82
C LEU A 50 -13.04 1.95 -4.85
N ILE A 51 -13.82 2.04 -3.76
CA ILE A 51 -15.16 1.46 -3.70
C ILE A 51 -16.13 2.14 -4.68
N THR A 52 -16.02 3.45 -4.84
CA THR A 52 -16.89 4.21 -5.74
C THR A 52 -16.63 3.90 -7.21
N GLU A 53 -15.36 3.77 -7.59
CA GLU A 53 -14.95 3.61 -8.98
C GLU A 53 -14.83 2.15 -9.43
N LEU A 54 -14.41 1.25 -8.54
CA LEU A 54 -14.18 -0.17 -8.86
C LEU A 54 -15.28 -1.11 -8.34
N GLY A 55 -16.16 -0.62 -7.49
CA GLY A 55 -17.29 -1.37 -6.97
C GLY A 55 -17.10 -1.90 -5.56
N LYS A 56 -18.19 -2.48 -5.02
CA LYS A 56 -18.24 -2.99 -3.65
C LYS A 56 -17.51 -4.32 -3.51
N ILE A 57 -16.94 -4.54 -2.34
CA ILE A 57 -16.21 -5.74 -1.94
C ILE A 57 -16.71 -6.26 -0.60
N GLN A 58 -16.31 -7.46 -0.23
CA GLN A 58 -16.44 -7.95 1.15
C GLN A 58 -15.37 -7.25 2.00
N LYS A 59 -15.81 -6.40 2.93
CA LYS A 59 -14.89 -5.63 3.79
C LYS A 59 -14.19 -6.54 4.79
N GLU A 60 -12.87 -6.50 4.81
CA GLU A 60 -12.03 -7.22 5.77
C GLU A 60 -11.11 -6.24 6.52
N PRO A 61 -10.79 -6.50 7.78
CA PRO A 61 -9.78 -5.72 8.49
C PRO A 61 -8.43 -5.78 7.80
N PHE A 62 -7.68 -4.67 7.88
CA PHE A 62 -6.31 -4.63 7.38
C PHE A 62 -5.44 -3.75 8.27
N SER A 63 -4.12 -3.88 8.14
CA SER A 63 -3.17 -3.08 8.89
C SER A 63 -2.16 -2.36 7.99
N ILE A 64 -1.66 -1.22 8.47
CA ILE A 64 -0.58 -0.47 7.82
C ILE A 64 0.56 -0.33 8.82
N HIS A 65 1.71 -0.87 8.48
CA HIS A 65 2.92 -0.85 9.29
C HIS A 65 3.95 0.09 8.64
N ILE A 66 4.23 1.21 9.28
CA ILE A 66 5.20 2.18 8.80
C ILE A 66 6.45 2.10 9.68
N THR A 67 7.61 1.86 9.06
CA THR A 67 8.86 1.63 9.78
C THR A 67 9.84 2.78 9.58
N ASN A 68 10.45 3.23 10.67
CA ASN A 68 11.50 4.25 10.65
C ASN A 68 12.91 3.63 10.70
N SER A 69 13.03 2.32 10.44
CA SER A 69 14.32 1.65 10.23
C SER A 69 14.22 0.56 9.18
N LEU A 70 15.25 0.42 8.35
CA LEU A 70 15.35 -0.63 7.34
C LEU A 70 15.37 -2.02 7.97
N LYS A 71 16.04 -2.17 9.12
CA LYS A 71 16.09 -3.43 9.89
C LYS A 71 14.69 -3.88 10.28
N LYS A 72 13.85 -2.96 10.80
CA LYS A 72 12.48 -3.26 11.18
C LYS A 72 11.62 -3.57 9.96
N PHE A 73 11.77 -2.80 8.86
CA PHE A 73 11.09 -3.09 7.61
C PHE A 73 11.37 -4.53 7.15
N ASN A 74 12.62 -4.91 7.00
CA ASN A 74 13.01 -6.24 6.55
C ASN A 74 12.52 -7.37 7.49
N SER A 75 12.50 -7.13 8.81
CA SER A 75 12.01 -8.12 9.78
C SER A 75 10.50 -8.41 9.66
N ILE A 76 9.70 -7.42 9.24
CA ILE A 76 8.23 -7.56 9.10
C ILE A 76 7.85 -7.91 7.66
N ALA A 77 8.51 -7.29 6.68
CA ALA A 77 8.24 -7.49 5.27
C ALA A 77 8.76 -8.83 4.76
N GLY A 78 9.83 -9.39 5.39
CA GLY A 78 10.53 -10.56 4.86
C GLY A 78 11.30 -10.21 3.58
N PRO A 79 11.63 -11.20 2.73
CA PRO A 79 12.36 -10.96 1.50
C PRO A 79 11.60 -9.99 0.58
N VAL A 80 12.18 -8.83 0.33
CA VAL A 80 11.70 -7.81 -0.60
C VAL A 80 12.87 -7.42 -1.49
N PRO A 81 12.66 -7.10 -2.78
CA PRO A 81 13.72 -6.57 -3.63
C PRO A 81 14.38 -5.34 -3.00
N GLU A 82 15.69 -5.14 -3.21
CA GLU A 82 16.45 -4.01 -2.62
C GLU A 82 15.83 -2.63 -2.90
N TRP A 83 15.15 -2.48 -4.03
CA TRP A 83 14.44 -1.26 -4.42
C TRP A 83 13.01 -1.19 -3.87
N GLY A 84 12.53 -2.24 -3.20
CA GLY A 84 11.18 -2.28 -2.64
C GLY A 84 11.07 -1.44 -1.37
N ILE A 85 10.24 -0.39 -1.41
CA ILE A 85 10.01 0.51 -0.27
C ILE A 85 8.70 0.25 0.45
N ALA A 86 7.81 -0.56 -0.16
CA ALA A 86 6.55 -1.02 0.42
C ALA A 86 6.15 -2.37 -0.16
N ILE A 87 5.24 -3.05 0.52
CA ILE A 87 4.64 -4.30 0.07
C ILE A 87 3.28 -4.50 0.72
N ALA A 88 2.27 -4.85 -0.07
CA ALA A 88 1.01 -5.39 0.44
C ALA A 88 1.07 -6.92 0.53
N LYS A 89 0.52 -7.48 1.60
CA LYS A 89 0.43 -8.92 1.84
C LYS A 89 -0.99 -9.32 2.16
N LYS A 90 -1.37 -10.51 1.71
CA LYS A 90 -2.64 -11.18 2.04
C LYS A 90 -2.43 -12.20 3.16
N ASN A 91 -3.46 -12.38 4.00
CA ASN A 91 -3.49 -13.39 5.07
C ASN A 91 -2.41 -13.20 6.16
N PRO A 92 -2.52 -12.18 7.03
CA PRO A 92 -3.56 -11.15 7.06
C PRO A 92 -3.31 -10.03 6.05
N ASN A 93 -4.39 -9.32 5.67
CA ASN A 93 -4.28 -8.15 4.80
C ASN A 93 -3.47 -7.05 5.49
N LYS A 94 -2.30 -6.73 4.96
CA LYS A 94 -1.43 -5.71 5.55
C LYS A 94 -0.55 -5.02 4.51
N ILE A 95 -0.29 -3.75 4.76
CA ILE A 95 0.73 -2.96 4.06
C ILE A 95 1.90 -2.80 5.02
N ILE A 96 3.11 -3.02 4.53
CA ILE A 96 4.36 -2.75 5.25
C ILE A 96 5.15 -1.78 4.39
N MET A 97 5.55 -0.65 4.96
CA MET A 97 6.27 0.37 4.19
C MET A 97 7.31 1.11 5.02
N GLN A 98 8.34 1.58 4.34
CA GLN A 98 9.36 2.44 4.91
C GLN A 98 8.83 3.86 5.03
N SER A 99 9.21 4.58 6.09
CA SER A 99 8.93 6.02 6.19
C SER A 99 9.70 6.81 5.12
N PRO A 100 9.26 8.03 4.79
CA PRO A 100 9.95 8.86 3.79
C PRO A 100 11.44 9.04 4.03
N GLY A 101 11.83 9.17 5.32
CA GLY A 101 13.22 9.35 5.71
C GLY A 101 14.08 8.11 5.46
N VAL A 102 13.56 6.92 5.75
CA VAL A 102 14.26 5.64 5.52
C VAL A 102 14.35 5.33 4.04
N ALA A 103 13.26 5.49 3.31
CA ALA A 103 13.19 5.25 1.87
C ALA A 103 13.90 6.35 1.04
N LYS A 104 14.32 7.45 1.67
CA LYS A 104 14.93 8.63 1.00
C LYS A 104 14.07 9.18 -0.15
N ILE A 105 12.76 9.25 0.07
CA ILE A 105 11.79 9.76 -0.90
C ILE A 105 11.02 10.96 -0.36
N SER A 106 10.44 11.75 -1.27
CA SER A 106 9.55 12.84 -0.88
C SER A 106 8.25 12.30 -0.25
N TYR A 107 7.60 13.11 0.58
CA TYR A 107 6.29 12.76 1.15
C TYR A 107 5.24 12.52 0.05
N SER A 108 5.26 13.31 -1.03
CA SER A 108 4.38 13.08 -2.17
C SER A 108 4.58 11.69 -2.81
N ARG A 109 5.83 11.24 -2.96
CA ARG A 109 6.14 9.89 -3.46
C ARG A 109 5.66 8.82 -2.49
N PHE A 110 5.88 9.02 -1.18
CA PHE A 110 5.39 8.13 -0.13
C PHE A 110 3.86 7.94 -0.20
N ILE A 111 3.09 9.03 -0.40
CA ILE A 111 1.63 8.95 -0.54
C ILE A 111 1.23 8.20 -1.82
N LYS A 112 1.94 8.37 -2.92
CA LYS A 112 1.67 7.57 -4.15
C LYS A 112 1.89 6.09 -3.91
N VAL A 113 3.00 5.71 -3.26
CA VAL A 113 3.28 4.31 -2.91
C VAL A 113 2.20 3.75 -1.97
N LEU A 114 1.79 4.52 -0.95
CA LEU A 114 0.69 4.09 -0.07
C LEU A 114 -0.60 3.83 -0.84
N LYS A 115 -0.97 4.71 -1.78
CA LYS A 115 -2.14 4.53 -2.64
C LYS A 115 -2.02 3.30 -3.53
N HIS A 116 -0.83 3.02 -4.04
CA HIS A 116 -0.54 1.80 -4.78
C HIS A 116 -0.84 0.55 -3.94
N GLU A 117 -0.30 0.50 -2.73
CA GLU A 117 -0.50 -0.65 -1.83
C GLU A 117 -1.97 -0.78 -1.35
N LEU A 118 -2.69 0.33 -1.16
CA LEU A 118 -4.13 0.30 -0.86
C LEU A 118 -4.96 -0.35 -1.98
N ASN A 119 -4.54 -0.17 -3.24
CA ASN A 119 -5.16 -0.89 -4.36
C ASN A 119 -4.97 -2.39 -4.26
N HIS A 120 -3.79 -2.86 -3.84
CA HIS A 120 -3.58 -4.29 -3.59
C HIS A 120 -4.47 -4.80 -2.45
N ILE A 121 -4.64 -4.03 -1.36
CA ILE A 121 -5.59 -4.39 -0.29
C ILE A 121 -7.02 -4.52 -0.83
N TYR A 122 -7.48 -3.57 -1.64
CA TYR A 122 -8.77 -3.66 -2.33
C TYR A 122 -8.89 -4.96 -3.13
N MET A 123 -7.89 -5.26 -3.96
CA MET A 123 -7.91 -6.44 -4.82
C MET A 123 -7.88 -7.76 -4.03
N PHE A 124 -7.16 -7.82 -2.89
CA PHE A 124 -7.13 -8.99 -2.03
C PHE A 124 -8.51 -9.39 -1.51
N GLN A 125 -9.41 -8.41 -1.37
CA GLN A 125 -10.78 -8.59 -0.88
C GLN A 125 -11.77 -8.94 -2.01
N LEU A 126 -11.31 -9.05 -3.27
CA LEU A 126 -12.14 -9.53 -4.38
C LEU A 126 -12.26 -11.06 -4.34
N ASN A 127 -13.48 -11.58 -4.49
CA ASN A 127 -13.73 -13.03 -4.50
C ASN A 127 -12.94 -13.79 -5.57
N LYS A 128 -12.64 -13.14 -6.68
CA LYS A 128 -11.91 -13.70 -7.82
C LYS A 128 -10.45 -13.21 -7.90
N TYR A 129 -9.86 -12.77 -6.80
CA TYR A 129 -8.49 -12.25 -6.79
C TYR A 129 -7.47 -13.15 -7.49
N ALA A 130 -7.53 -14.47 -7.23
CA ALA A 130 -6.58 -15.43 -7.78
C ALA A 130 -6.62 -15.53 -9.31
N THR A 131 -7.76 -15.22 -9.94
CA THR A 131 -7.93 -15.29 -11.39
C THR A 131 -7.47 -14.02 -12.13
N ILE A 132 -7.19 -12.94 -11.38
CA ILE A 132 -6.73 -11.67 -11.96
C ILE A 132 -5.23 -11.77 -12.27
N PRO A 133 -4.81 -11.55 -13.52
CA PRO A 133 -3.38 -11.56 -13.87
C PRO A 133 -2.58 -10.51 -13.09
N SER A 134 -1.34 -10.84 -12.71
CA SER A 134 -0.48 -9.92 -11.93
C SER A 134 -0.25 -8.59 -12.63
N TRP A 135 0.01 -8.60 -13.95
CA TRP A 135 0.21 -7.37 -14.72
C TRP A 135 -1.01 -6.44 -14.68
N PHE A 136 -2.22 -7.00 -14.62
CA PHE A 136 -3.45 -6.21 -14.53
C PHE A 136 -3.60 -5.59 -13.14
N LYS A 137 -3.30 -6.34 -12.08
CA LYS A 137 -3.27 -5.85 -10.70
C LYS A 137 -2.30 -4.68 -10.55
N GLU A 138 -1.08 -4.84 -11.06
CA GLU A 138 -0.08 -3.78 -11.06
C GLU A 138 -0.51 -2.57 -11.88
N GLY A 139 -1.07 -2.78 -13.07
CA GLY A 139 -1.55 -1.72 -13.94
C GLY A 139 -2.62 -0.86 -13.28
N ILE A 140 -3.59 -1.47 -12.58
CA ILE A 140 -4.62 -0.74 -11.82
C ILE A 140 -3.97 0.02 -10.65
N ALA A 141 -3.11 -0.62 -9.86
CA ALA A 141 -2.43 0.01 -8.74
C ALA A 141 -1.63 1.25 -9.19
N MET A 142 -0.88 1.14 -10.28
CA MET A 142 -0.14 2.27 -10.90
C MET A 142 -1.07 3.38 -11.41
N HIS A 143 -2.22 3.02 -11.99
CA HIS A 143 -3.20 4.00 -12.48
C HIS A 143 -3.76 4.84 -11.33
N TYR A 144 -4.26 4.20 -10.28
CA TYR A 144 -4.87 4.87 -9.13
C TYR A 144 -3.88 5.64 -8.27
N SER A 145 -2.66 5.16 -8.13
CA SER A 145 -1.58 5.88 -7.43
C SER A 145 -1.02 7.07 -8.21
N LYS A 146 -1.41 7.23 -9.49
CA LYS A 146 -0.86 8.21 -10.42
C LYS A 146 0.66 8.06 -10.61
N GLU A 147 1.13 6.81 -10.62
CA GLU A 147 2.52 6.48 -10.90
C GLU A 147 2.83 6.44 -12.39
N PHE A 148 1.82 6.30 -13.24
CA PHE A 148 1.99 6.40 -14.69
C PHE A 148 2.51 7.79 -15.07
N SER A 149 3.78 7.83 -15.44
CA SER A 149 4.36 9.01 -16.08
C SER A 149 3.97 9.05 -17.56
N LEU A 150 4.12 10.24 -18.18
CA LEU A 150 3.94 10.39 -19.62
C LEU A 150 4.87 9.44 -20.41
N LEU A 151 6.08 9.18 -19.90
CA LEU A 151 7.05 8.27 -20.51
C LEU A 151 6.54 6.83 -20.54
N HIS A 152 5.93 6.32 -19.47
CA HIS A 152 5.30 4.99 -19.46
C HIS A 152 4.14 4.90 -20.46
N LYS A 153 3.35 5.97 -20.61
CA LYS A 153 2.27 5.99 -21.61
C LYS A 153 2.82 5.91 -23.03
N ILE A 154 3.90 6.63 -23.32
CA ILE A 154 4.59 6.60 -24.62
C ILE A 154 5.19 5.22 -24.88
N GLU A 155 5.83 4.60 -23.90
CA GLU A 155 6.44 3.28 -24.02
C GLU A 155 5.39 2.17 -24.28
N ILE A 156 4.28 2.18 -23.54
CA ILE A 156 3.16 1.26 -23.77
C ILE A 156 2.57 1.48 -25.15
N SER A 157 2.35 2.73 -25.57
CA SER A 157 1.85 3.09 -26.89
C SER A 157 2.79 2.58 -28.00
N HIS A 158 4.09 2.77 -27.83
CA HIS A 158 5.10 2.31 -28.80
C HIS A 158 5.16 0.77 -28.91
N HIS A 159 5.05 0.05 -27.78
CA HIS A 159 5.00 -1.41 -27.78
C HIS A 159 3.69 -1.95 -28.36
N SER A 160 2.58 -1.29 -28.10
CA SER A 160 1.28 -1.60 -28.71
C SER A 160 1.32 -1.44 -30.22
N TRP A 161 1.86 -0.33 -30.70
CA TRP A 161 1.98 -0.03 -32.14
C TRP A 161 2.89 -1.03 -32.86
N LYS A 162 3.96 -1.52 -32.21
CA LYS A 162 4.83 -2.58 -32.77
C LYS A 162 4.25 -4.00 -32.66
N LYS A 163 2.97 -4.16 -32.30
CA LYS A 163 2.29 -5.47 -32.12
C LYS A 163 3.00 -6.41 -31.13
N LYS A 164 3.75 -5.87 -30.19
CA LYS A 164 4.46 -6.65 -29.16
C LYS A 164 3.61 -6.88 -27.90
N LEU A 165 2.46 -6.21 -27.78
CA LEU A 165 1.50 -6.50 -26.73
C LEU A 165 0.59 -7.65 -27.21
N VAL A 166 0.49 -8.69 -26.40
CA VAL A 166 -0.49 -9.78 -26.60
C VAL A 166 -1.86 -9.15 -26.72
N PRO A 167 -2.65 -9.46 -27.76
CA PRO A 167 -3.98 -8.86 -27.91
C PRO A 167 -4.84 -9.20 -26.70
N LEU A 168 -5.37 -8.18 -26.01
CA LEU A 168 -6.31 -8.27 -24.90
C LEU A 168 -7.64 -8.96 -25.26
N ILE A 169 -7.82 -9.33 -26.54
CA ILE A 169 -9.06 -9.84 -27.13
C ILE A 169 -9.33 -11.33 -26.80
N LYS A 170 -8.48 -12.02 -26.07
CA LYS A 170 -8.71 -13.43 -25.70
C LYS A 170 -9.15 -13.65 -24.24
N LEU A 171 -9.55 -12.62 -23.53
CA LEU A 171 -10.30 -12.80 -22.28
C LEU A 171 -11.78 -13.05 -22.66
N LYS A 172 -12.12 -14.32 -22.89
CA LYS A 172 -13.54 -14.73 -22.87
C LYS A 172 -14.08 -14.41 -21.48
N VAL A 173 -15.07 -13.53 -21.43
CA VAL A 173 -15.92 -13.25 -20.28
C VAL A 173 -16.66 -14.53 -19.86
#